data_a2dfb626050812203a4cb75f09abd93c
#
_entry.id   a2dfb626050812203a4cb75f09abd93c
#
_cell.length_a   1.000
_cell.length_b   1.000
_cell.length_c   1.000
_cell.angle_alpha   90.00
_cell.angle_beta   90.00
_cell.angle_gamma   90.00
#
_symmetry.space_group_name_H-M   'P 1'
#
loop_
_entity.id
_entity.type
_entity.pdbx_description
1 polymer ?
#
loop_
_entity_poly.entity_id
_entity_poly.type
_entity_poly.pdbx_seq_one_letter_code
_entity_poly.pdbx_strand_id
1 'polypeptide(L)'
;AIDLGDGFCKNFLEKYNYTETVNGKTIHPYFKDSESFINNVLKGFYVHTISGEGSILYISDIYLHLTIAYWTKTSEDKDTLVHTVVPMSSTKEVFMSTRFKNSGMKELVSDPKCTYLKTPAGLCTEVTLPIEEMYQAHKNDTLNSISVSFQKLKDQSNNPFKMGTPSNLLMVRKGEMKDFFENNKVYDNKTTFIATYSSTTNSYDFSKLNRLISYIFGEFRPEIEKGEAEWNKWKSEHQDYNKLLLVPVTTESDSQGNIIGVENDLNVNSAMLMGGKDLNNSSDESQRIRMSIIYTNPVQK
;
A
#
# COMPACT_ATOMS: atom_id res chain seq x y z
N ALA A 1 6.12 -15.42 -24.74
CA ALA A 1 4.73 -15.83 -24.94
C ALA A 1 4.55 -17.28 -24.50
N ILE A 2 3.39 -17.61 -23.95
CA ILE A 2 3.02 -18.96 -23.52
C ILE A 2 1.89 -19.42 -24.43
N ASP A 3 2.06 -20.57 -25.10
CA ASP A 3 1.03 -21.17 -25.93
C ASP A 3 0.03 -21.91 -25.00
N LEU A 4 -1.26 -21.61 -25.15
CA LEU A 4 -2.33 -22.25 -24.38
C LEU A 4 -2.80 -23.57 -25.00
N GLY A 5 -2.33 -23.89 -26.20
CA GLY A 5 -2.55 -25.12 -26.91
C GLY A 5 -3.92 -25.25 -27.61
N ASP A 6 -4.01 -26.25 -28.50
CA ASP A 6 -5.18 -26.49 -29.33
C ASP A 6 -6.47 -26.76 -28.56
N GLY A 7 -6.36 -27.37 -27.37
CA GLY A 7 -7.52 -27.64 -26.52
C GLY A 7 -8.22 -26.37 -26.06
N PHE A 8 -7.46 -25.36 -25.67
CA PHE A 8 -8.00 -24.05 -25.31
C PHE A 8 -8.64 -23.37 -26.52
N CYS A 9 -7.94 -23.38 -27.67
CA CYS A 9 -8.45 -22.76 -28.91
C CYS A 9 -9.77 -23.39 -29.38
N LYS A 10 -9.88 -24.69 -29.34
CA LYS A 10 -11.12 -25.41 -29.69
C LYS A 10 -12.28 -25.04 -28.76
N ASN A 11 -12.05 -25.10 -27.46
CA ASN A 11 -13.08 -24.72 -26.47
C ASN A 11 -13.51 -23.25 -26.60
N PHE A 12 -12.56 -22.36 -26.86
CA PHE A 12 -12.84 -20.95 -27.11
C PHE A 12 -13.74 -20.77 -28.34
N LEU A 13 -13.41 -21.44 -29.45
CA LEU A 13 -14.16 -21.36 -30.71
C LEU A 13 -15.57 -21.99 -30.58
N GLU A 14 -15.71 -23.12 -29.90
CA GLU A 14 -16.99 -23.75 -29.61
C GLU A 14 -17.91 -22.81 -28.84
N LYS A 15 -17.40 -22.14 -27.81
CA LYS A 15 -18.16 -21.16 -27.03
C LYS A 15 -18.50 -19.92 -27.82
N TYR A 16 -17.62 -19.45 -28.70
CA TYR A 16 -17.91 -18.33 -29.60
C TYR A 16 -19.00 -18.68 -30.60
N ASN A 17 -18.98 -19.87 -31.20
CA ASN A 17 -19.94 -20.33 -32.16
C ASN A 17 -21.29 -20.67 -31.54
N TYR A 18 -21.38 -20.82 -30.22
CA TYR A 18 -22.66 -21.00 -29.54
C TYR A 18 -23.43 -19.70 -29.55
N THR A 19 -24.64 -19.72 -30.09
CA THR A 19 -25.51 -18.58 -30.21
C THR A 19 -26.91 -18.86 -29.68
N GLU A 20 -27.56 -17.80 -29.20
CA GLU A 20 -28.96 -17.80 -28.78
C GLU A 20 -29.72 -16.71 -29.51
N THR A 21 -31.02 -16.92 -29.71
CA THR A 21 -31.88 -15.90 -30.28
C THR A 21 -32.71 -15.25 -29.18
N VAL A 22 -32.46 -13.98 -28.90
CA VAL A 22 -33.18 -13.19 -27.89
C VAL A 22 -33.82 -11.99 -28.59
N ASN A 23 -35.15 -11.87 -28.50
CA ASN A 23 -35.91 -10.79 -29.14
C ASN A 23 -35.64 -10.67 -30.66
N GLY A 24 -35.47 -11.80 -31.34
CA GLY A 24 -35.22 -11.85 -32.79
C GLY A 24 -33.78 -11.49 -33.20
N LYS A 25 -32.85 -11.31 -32.24
CA LYS A 25 -31.44 -11.05 -32.49
C LYS A 25 -30.60 -12.24 -32.04
N THR A 26 -29.68 -12.64 -32.91
CA THR A 26 -28.64 -13.64 -32.52
C THR A 26 -27.60 -12.99 -31.67
N ILE A 27 -27.36 -13.57 -30.52
CA ILE A 27 -26.32 -13.14 -29.55
C ILE A 27 -25.33 -14.27 -29.25
N HIS A 28 -24.13 -13.93 -28.86
CA HIS A 28 -23.12 -14.83 -28.34
C HIS A 28 -23.11 -14.72 -26.79
N PRO A 29 -23.86 -15.55 -26.05
CA PRO A 29 -24.14 -15.33 -24.63
C PRO A 29 -22.89 -15.33 -23.74
N TYR A 30 -21.86 -16.07 -24.13
CA TYR A 30 -20.59 -16.13 -23.38
C TYR A 30 -19.66 -14.94 -23.64
N PHE A 31 -19.95 -14.13 -24.66
CA PHE A 31 -19.14 -12.96 -25.08
C PHE A 31 -19.92 -11.65 -25.03
N LYS A 32 -21.11 -11.65 -24.42
CA LYS A 32 -21.98 -10.44 -24.38
C LYS A 32 -21.43 -9.35 -23.46
N ASP A 33 -20.72 -9.73 -22.40
CA ASP A 33 -20.10 -8.84 -21.40
C ASP A 33 -18.91 -9.52 -20.73
N SER A 34 -18.12 -8.74 -19.95
CA SER A 34 -16.93 -9.23 -19.25
C SER A 34 -17.24 -10.29 -18.19
N GLU A 35 -18.37 -10.16 -17.49
CA GLU A 35 -18.78 -11.13 -16.48
C GLU A 35 -19.07 -12.50 -17.12
N SER A 36 -19.82 -12.51 -18.22
CA SER A 36 -20.12 -13.73 -18.98
C SER A 36 -18.85 -14.37 -19.52
N PHE A 37 -17.91 -13.58 -20.04
CA PHE A 37 -16.62 -14.07 -20.54
C PHE A 37 -15.80 -14.71 -19.41
N ILE A 38 -15.63 -14.02 -18.28
CA ILE A 38 -14.84 -14.53 -17.16
C ILE A 38 -15.44 -15.80 -16.57
N ASN A 39 -16.76 -15.85 -16.43
CA ASN A 39 -17.41 -17.02 -15.83
C ASN A 39 -17.42 -18.25 -16.74
N ASN A 40 -17.46 -18.07 -18.07
CA ASN A 40 -17.70 -19.17 -19.00
C ASN A 40 -16.53 -19.48 -19.94
N VAL A 41 -15.70 -18.48 -20.30
CA VAL A 41 -14.65 -18.66 -21.31
C VAL A 41 -13.27 -18.76 -20.68
N LEU A 42 -12.83 -17.71 -19.95
CA LEU A 42 -11.53 -17.67 -19.31
C LEU A 42 -11.64 -17.00 -17.93
N LYS A 43 -11.52 -17.81 -16.89
CA LYS A 43 -11.62 -17.35 -15.49
C LYS A 43 -10.41 -16.55 -15.02
N GLY A 44 -9.31 -16.59 -15.75
CA GLY A 44 -8.05 -15.94 -15.41
C GLY A 44 -6.87 -16.89 -15.42
N PHE A 45 -5.73 -16.38 -14.96
CA PHE A 45 -4.48 -17.12 -14.87
C PHE A 45 -4.03 -17.24 -13.42
N TYR A 46 -3.55 -18.42 -13.05
CA TYR A 46 -2.89 -18.65 -11.79
C TYR A 46 -1.41 -18.97 -12.05
N VAL A 47 -0.53 -18.07 -11.63
CA VAL A 47 0.92 -18.23 -11.78
C VAL A 47 1.53 -18.49 -10.42
N HIS A 48 2.30 -19.58 -10.28
CA HIS A 48 3.00 -19.88 -9.04
C HIS A 48 4.39 -20.46 -9.32
N THR A 49 5.30 -20.24 -8.38
CA THR A 49 6.64 -20.82 -8.42
C THR A 49 6.55 -22.31 -8.05
N ILE A 50 7.12 -23.17 -8.86
CA ILE A 50 7.20 -24.62 -8.61
C ILE A 50 8.53 -24.96 -7.92
N SER A 51 9.63 -24.32 -8.37
CA SER A 51 10.98 -24.54 -7.85
C SER A 51 11.89 -23.38 -8.22
N GLY A 52 13.04 -23.28 -7.57
CA GLY A 52 14.05 -22.26 -7.80
C GLY A 52 14.19 -21.30 -6.63
N GLU A 53 15.31 -20.60 -6.58
CA GLU A 53 15.67 -19.63 -5.53
C GLU A 53 16.13 -18.31 -6.15
N GLY A 54 15.90 -17.22 -5.43
CA GLY A 54 16.60 -15.96 -5.62
C GLY A 54 15.99 -14.95 -6.57
N SER A 55 14.94 -15.26 -7.33
CA SER A 55 14.31 -14.28 -8.23
C SER A 55 12.81 -14.17 -8.00
N ILE A 56 12.31 -12.93 -7.96
CA ILE A 56 10.88 -12.62 -7.92
C ILE A 56 10.54 -11.91 -9.22
N LEU A 57 9.55 -12.44 -9.93
CA LEU A 57 9.04 -11.84 -11.16
C LEU A 57 7.81 -11.00 -10.83
N TYR A 58 7.83 -9.74 -11.24
CA TYR A 58 6.67 -8.86 -11.20
C TYR A 58 5.94 -8.97 -12.53
N ILE A 59 4.67 -9.39 -12.48
CA ILE A 59 3.79 -9.45 -13.64
C ILE A 59 2.89 -8.23 -13.56
N SER A 60 3.19 -7.22 -14.37
CA SER A 60 2.42 -5.98 -14.45
C SER A 60 1.21 -6.12 -15.34
N ASP A 61 1.36 -6.87 -16.43
CA ASP A 61 0.34 -7.00 -17.47
C ASP A 61 0.26 -8.42 -18.00
N ILE A 62 -0.96 -8.84 -18.34
CA ILE A 62 -1.21 -10.12 -19.02
C ILE A 62 -2.04 -9.82 -20.26
N TYR A 63 -1.56 -10.30 -21.41
CA TYR A 63 -2.25 -10.18 -22.68
C TYR A 63 -2.60 -11.58 -23.21
N LEU A 64 -3.87 -11.79 -23.58
CA LEU A 64 -4.29 -12.93 -24.35
C LEU A 64 -4.34 -12.50 -25.83
N HIS A 65 -3.48 -13.10 -26.65
CA HIS A 65 -3.48 -12.87 -28.10
C HIS A 65 -4.20 -14.03 -28.79
N LEU A 66 -5.30 -13.73 -29.45
CA LEU A 66 -6.03 -14.66 -30.30
C LEU A 66 -5.58 -14.44 -31.76
N THR A 67 -4.85 -15.40 -32.32
CA THR A 67 -4.57 -15.41 -33.76
C THR A 67 -5.73 -16.13 -34.46
N ILE A 68 -6.42 -15.41 -35.31
CA ILE A 68 -7.59 -15.89 -36.05
C ILE A 68 -7.24 -15.92 -37.53
N ALA A 69 -7.55 -17.02 -38.19
CA ALA A 69 -7.47 -17.15 -39.65
C ALA A 69 -8.88 -17.31 -40.20
N TYR A 70 -9.26 -16.50 -41.16
CA TYR A 70 -10.54 -16.58 -41.81
C TYR A 70 -10.44 -16.28 -43.32
N TRP A 71 -11.31 -16.92 -44.08
CA TRP A 71 -11.44 -16.68 -45.51
C TRP A 71 -12.30 -15.43 -45.78
N THR A 72 -11.83 -14.60 -46.65
CA THR A 72 -12.57 -13.42 -47.14
C THR A 72 -12.32 -13.23 -48.64
N LYS A 73 -13.10 -12.38 -49.28
CA LYS A 73 -12.87 -12.03 -50.68
C LYS A 73 -12.12 -10.73 -50.83
N THR A 74 -11.18 -10.68 -51.77
CA THR A 74 -10.53 -9.44 -52.20
C THR A 74 -11.48 -8.56 -53.00
N SER A 75 -11.07 -7.34 -53.29
CA SER A 75 -11.78 -6.43 -54.20
C SER A 75 -11.96 -6.99 -55.61
N GLU A 76 -11.16 -8.02 -56.00
CA GLU A 76 -11.21 -8.73 -57.25
C GLU A 76 -12.03 -10.04 -57.19
N ASP A 77 -12.85 -10.23 -56.13
CA ASP A 77 -13.65 -11.42 -55.87
C ASP A 77 -12.88 -12.72 -55.73
N LYS A 78 -11.54 -12.63 -55.41
CA LYS A 78 -10.70 -13.81 -55.14
C LYS A 78 -10.71 -14.16 -53.67
N ASP A 79 -10.87 -15.45 -53.35
CA ASP A 79 -10.73 -15.95 -51.97
C ASP A 79 -9.31 -15.76 -51.46
N THR A 80 -9.20 -15.17 -50.28
CA THR A 80 -7.92 -14.98 -49.62
C THR A 80 -8.05 -15.35 -48.13
N LEU A 81 -7.02 -15.97 -47.58
CA LEU A 81 -6.94 -16.27 -46.18
C LEU A 81 -6.27 -15.11 -45.42
N VAL A 82 -6.99 -14.48 -44.52
CA VAL A 82 -6.50 -13.38 -43.70
C VAL A 82 -6.17 -13.89 -42.31
N HIS A 83 -4.99 -13.50 -41.82
CA HIS A 83 -4.59 -13.70 -40.44
C HIS A 83 -4.69 -12.39 -39.68
N THR A 84 -5.32 -12.39 -38.54
CA THR A 84 -5.41 -11.24 -37.63
C THR A 84 -5.15 -11.66 -36.21
N VAL A 85 -4.64 -10.73 -35.40
CA VAL A 85 -4.43 -10.93 -33.98
C VAL A 85 -5.37 -9.98 -33.21
N VAL A 86 -6.18 -10.56 -32.34
CA VAL A 86 -7.06 -9.82 -31.43
C VAL A 86 -6.41 -9.84 -30.05
N PRO A 87 -5.84 -8.74 -29.57
CA PRO A 87 -5.31 -8.65 -28.24
C PRO A 87 -6.43 -8.40 -27.21
N MET A 88 -6.42 -9.14 -26.12
CA MET A 88 -7.22 -8.89 -24.92
C MET A 88 -6.26 -8.63 -23.78
N SER A 89 -6.36 -7.48 -23.13
CA SER A 89 -5.49 -7.11 -22.01
C SER A 89 -6.24 -7.19 -20.69
N SER A 90 -5.51 -7.45 -19.61
CA SER A 90 -6.01 -7.19 -18.28
C SER A 90 -6.11 -5.68 -18.08
N THR A 91 -7.31 -5.20 -17.77
CA THR A 91 -7.58 -3.79 -17.43
C THR A 91 -7.66 -3.64 -15.91
N LYS A 92 -7.80 -2.41 -15.42
CA LYS A 92 -7.95 -2.11 -13.97
C LYS A 92 -9.20 -2.77 -13.36
N GLU A 93 -10.18 -3.16 -14.17
CA GLU A 93 -11.38 -3.88 -13.71
C GLU A 93 -11.13 -5.37 -13.49
N VAL A 94 -10.02 -5.91 -14.01
CA VAL A 94 -9.65 -7.32 -13.79
C VAL A 94 -8.94 -7.45 -12.45
N PHE A 95 -9.50 -8.29 -11.58
CA PHE A 95 -8.92 -8.56 -10.27
C PHE A 95 -7.54 -9.20 -10.42
N MET A 96 -6.51 -8.51 -9.93
CA MET A 96 -5.15 -9.03 -9.81
C MET A 96 -4.78 -9.14 -8.33
N SER A 97 -4.36 -10.31 -7.89
CA SER A 97 -3.99 -10.57 -6.52
C SER A 97 -2.71 -11.36 -6.42
N THR A 98 -1.85 -10.98 -5.49
CA THR A 98 -0.61 -11.69 -5.20
C THR A 98 -0.67 -12.27 -3.79
N ARG A 99 -0.33 -13.55 -3.67
CA ARG A 99 -0.23 -14.22 -2.38
C ARG A 99 1.22 -14.50 -2.04
N PHE A 100 1.70 -13.90 -0.95
CA PHE A 100 3.00 -14.19 -0.36
C PHE A 100 2.84 -15.07 0.87
N LYS A 101 3.78 -16.02 1.05
CA LYS A 101 3.93 -16.76 2.29
C LYS A 101 5.15 -16.20 3.02
N ASN A 102 4.90 -15.52 4.13
CA ASN A 102 5.95 -14.99 5.00
C ASN A 102 6.22 -15.98 6.15
N SER A 103 7.49 -16.12 6.53
CA SER A 103 7.92 -16.90 7.71
C SER A 103 8.77 -16.01 8.62
N GLY A 104 8.94 -16.38 9.90
CA GLY A 104 9.78 -15.62 10.85
C GLY A 104 9.21 -14.26 11.28
N MET A 105 7.93 -13.96 11.00
CA MET A 105 7.36 -12.64 11.31
C MET A 105 7.22 -12.40 12.82
N LYS A 106 6.97 -13.45 13.60
CA LYS A 106 6.81 -13.32 15.06
C LYS A 106 8.10 -12.89 15.74
N GLU A 107 9.22 -13.43 15.29
CA GLU A 107 10.55 -13.09 15.78
C GLU A 107 10.87 -11.61 15.49
N LEU A 108 10.56 -11.14 14.30
CA LEU A 108 10.76 -9.74 13.93
C LEU A 108 9.89 -8.78 14.75
N VAL A 109 8.62 -9.14 14.99
CA VAL A 109 7.71 -8.30 15.80
C VAL A 109 8.13 -8.27 17.27
N SER A 110 8.77 -9.33 17.77
CA SER A 110 9.21 -9.42 19.17
C SER A 110 10.61 -8.87 19.42
N ASP A 111 11.32 -8.42 18.38
CA ASP A 111 12.66 -7.83 18.54
C ASP A 111 12.55 -6.51 19.35
N PRO A 112 13.21 -6.44 20.53
CA PRO A 112 13.15 -5.25 21.36
C PRO A 112 14.08 -4.12 20.92
N LYS A 113 14.98 -4.36 19.96
CA LYS A 113 16.06 -3.45 19.56
C LYS A 113 15.70 -2.55 18.38
N CYS A 114 14.82 -3.00 17.51
CA CYS A 114 14.42 -2.24 16.34
C CYS A 114 13.00 -2.64 15.90
N THR A 115 12.47 -1.88 14.95
CA THR A 115 11.22 -2.21 14.28
C THR A 115 11.48 -2.50 12.81
N TYR A 116 10.57 -3.22 12.18
CA TYR A 116 10.75 -3.70 10.82
C TYR A 116 9.64 -3.21 9.90
N LEU A 117 10.05 -2.81 8.72
CA LEU A 117 9.18 -2.61 7.56
C LEU A 117 9.43 -3.76 6.59
N LYS A 118 8.39 -4.37 6.07
CA LYS A 118 8.48 -5.41 5.05
C LYS A 118 7.28 -5.37 4.13
N THR A 119 7.54 -5.40 2.83
CA THR A 119 6.53 -5.47 1.77
C THR A 119 6.78 -6.70 0.87
N PRO A 120 5.78 -7.13 0.10
CA PRO A 120 4.37 -6.82 0.25
C PRO A 120 3.73 -7.62 1.38
N ALA A 121 2.57 -7.16 1.87
CA ALA A 121 1.76 -7.85 2.90
C ALA A 121 2.60 -8.36 4.10
N GLY A 122 3.46 -7.51 4.64
CA GLY A 122 4.42 -7.87 5.65
C GLY A 122 4.24 -7.13 6.96
N LEU A 123 5.15 -6.23 7.28
CA LEU A 123 5.24 -5.51 8.55
C LEU A 123 5.21 -4.00 8.31
N CYS A 124 4.48 -3.31 9.18
CA CYS A 124 4.56 -1.87 9.36
C CYS A 124 4.97 -1.55 10.80
N THR A 125 5.51 -0.36 11.02
CA THR A 125 5.94 0.08 12.35
C THR A 125 4.82 0.83 13.04
N GLU A 126 4.45 0.42 14.26
CA GLU A 126 3.57 1.18 15.14
C GLU A 126 4.39 2.18 15.96
N VAL A 127 3.91 3.41 16.02
CA VAL A 127 4.49 4.51 16.80
C VAL A 127 3.47 4.97 17.82
N THR A 128 3.83 4.94 19.10
CA THR A 128 3.00 5.49 20.18
C THR A 128 3.50 6.89 20.51
N LEU A 129 2.64 7.89 20.39
CA LEU A 129 2.96 9.27 20.74
C LEU A 129 2.74 9.50 22.24
N PRO A 130 3.65 10.22 22.93
CA PRO A 130 3.47 10.62 24.32
C PRO A 130 2.51 11.82 24.42
N ILE A 131 1.28 11.62 23.95
CA ILE A 131 0.34 12.69 23.64
C ILE A 131 -0.16 13.39 24.92
N GLU A 132 -0.30 12.65 26.03
CA GLU A 132 -0.74 13.18 27.32
C GLU A 132 0.33 14.12 27.91
N GLU A 133 1.59 13.68 27.88
CA GLU A 133 2.73 14.48 28.33
C GLU A 133 2.89 15.74 27.48
N MET A 134 2.76 15.60 26.16
CA MET A 134 2.81 16.74 25.24
C MET A 134 1.68 17.72 25.50
N TYR A 135 0.46 17.23 25.77
CA TYR A 135 -0.66 18.09 26.09
C TYR A 135 -0.44 18.85 27.42
N GLN A 136 0.00 18.17 28.48
CA GLN A 136 0.28 18.82 29.77
C GLN A 136 1.36 19.88 29.66
N ALA A 137 2.40 19.62 28.85
CA ALA A 137 3.50 20.57 28.66
C ALA A 137 3.10 21.79 27.81
N HIS A 138 2.20 21.61 26.82
CA HIS A 138 1.97 22.59 25.75
C HIS A 138 0.49 22.97 25.54
N LYS A 139 -0.42 22.67 26.47
CA LYS A 139 -1.87 22.94 26.33
C LYS A 139 -2.22 24.41 26.12
N ASN A 140 -1.35 25.31 26.56
CA ASN A 140 -1.52 26.78 26.44
C ASN A 140 -0.60 27.38 25.36
N ASP A 141 0.22 26.57 24.70
CA ASP A 141 1.18 27.04 23.71
C ASP A 141 0.62 26.91 22.29
N THR A 142 1.15 27.71 21.39
CA THR A 142 0.92 27.54 19.95
C THR A 142 2.02 26.67 19.39
N LEU A 143 1.67 25.47 18.90
CA LEU A 143 2.60 24.54 18.26
C LEU A 143 2.90 25.01 16.83
N ASN A 144 4.09 25.56 16.60
CA ASN A 144 4.48 26.12 15.31
C ASN A 144 5.00 25.03 14.36
N SER A 145 5.87 24.14 14.86
CA SER A 145 6.41 23.04 14.06
C SER A 145 6.72 21.84 14.94
N ILE A 146 6.40 20.66 14.44
CA ILE A 146 6.78 19.39 15.04
C ILE A 146 7.34 18.51 13.94
N SER A 147 8.50 17.90 14.20
CA SER A 147 9.15 16.98 13.29
C SER A 147 9.75 15.78 14.01
N VAL A 148 9.81 14.65 13.32
CA VAL A 148 10.44 13.42 13.78
C VAL A 148 11.16 12.73 12.63
N SER A 149 12.32 12.15 12.91
CA SER A 149 13.13 11.40 11.95
C SER A 149 13.23 9.94 12.39
N PHE A 150 12.91 9.01 11.47
CA PHE A 150 13.06 7.58 11.69
C PHE A 150 14.27 7.09 10.91
N GLN A 151 15.36 6.83 11.62
CA GLN A 151 16.60 6.36 11.01
C GLN A 151 16.51 4.88 10.66
N LYS A 152 16.97 4.55 9.47
CA LYS A 152 17.16 3.17 9.04
C LYS A 152 18.46 2.63 9.60
N LEU A 153 18.43 1.45 10.21
CA LEU A 153 19.60 0.73 10.62
C LEU A 153 20.31 0.10 9.41
N LYS A 154 21.63 0.00 9.48
CA LYS A 154 22.43 -0.68 8.46
C LYS A 154 22.20 -2.19 8.56
N ASP A 155 21.85 -2.79 7.45
CA ASP A 155 21.84 -4.25 7.33
C ASP A 155 23.29 -4.75 7.32
N GLN A 156 23.66 -5.47 8.37
CA GLN A 156 24.96 -6.08 8.54
C GLN A 156 25.03 -7.51 8.01
N SER A 157 23.94 -8.02 7.44
CA SER A 157 23.92 -9.36 6.86
C SER A 157 24.76 -9.43 5.59
N ASN A 158 25.47 -10.54 5.41
CA ASN A 158 26.19 -10.87 4.18
C ASN A 158 25.28 -11.58 3.16
N ASN A 159 23.96 -11.43 3.28
CA ASN A 159 23.03 -12.03 2.37
C ASN A 159 23.20 -11.42 0.95
N PRO A 160 23.51 -12.23 -0.08
CA PRO A 160 23.61 -11.73 -1.46
C PRO A 160 22.27 -11.25 -2.03
N PHE A 161 21.14 -11.72 -1.47
CA PHE A 161 19.79 -11.35 -1.88
C PHE A 161 19.22 -10.27 -0.94
N LYS A 162 19.77 -9.07 -1.04
CA LYS A 162 19.25 -7.93 -0.26
C LYS A 162 17.96 -7.41 -0.85
N MET A 163 16.96 -7.24 0.00
CA MET A 163 15.73 -6.56 -0.37
C MET A 163 15.97 -5.05 -0.55
N GLY A 164 15.18 -4.41 -1.40
CA GLY A 164 15.18 -2.96 -1.54
C GLY A 164 14.75 -2.26 -0.25
N THR A 165 14.94 -0.95 -0.20
CA THR A 165 14.41 -0.10 0.88
C THR A 165 13.11 0.55 0.37
N PRO A 166 12.01 0.54 1.14
CA PRO A 166 10.80 1.26 0.76
C PRO A 166 11.11 2.72 0.43
N SER A 167 10.65 3.22 -0.70
CA SER A 167 10.92 4.60 -1.12
C SER A 167 10.14 5.62 -0.32
N ASN A 168 8.89 5.29 0.02
CA ASN A 168 8.01 6.20 0.75
C ASN A 168 7.33 5.48 1.92
N LEU A 169 7.13 6.22 3.01
CA LEU A 169 6.31 5.81 4.14
C LEU A 169 5.14 6.77 4.30
N LEU A 170 3.95 6.19 4.43
CA LEU A 170 2.76 6.88 4.90
C LEU A 170 2.73 6.81 6.42
N MET A 171 2.60 7.95 7.08
CA MET A 171 2.22 8.03 8.49
C MET A 171 0.72 8.29 8.56
N VAL A 172 -0.01 7.39 9.21
CA VAL A 172 -1.47 7.43 9.34
C VAL A 172 -1.88 6.97 10.74
N ARG A 173 -2.99 7.46 11.27
CA ARG A 173 -3.55 6.98 12.53
C ARG A 173 -3.95 5.50 12.39
N LYS A 174 -3.65 4.69 13.40
CA LYS A 174 -3.89 3.24 13.35
C LYS A 174 -5.34 2.90 13.02
N GLY A 175 -6.29 3.57 13.65
CA GLY A 175 -7.73 3.37 13.40
C GLY A 175 -8.20 3.81 12.02
N GLU A 176 -7.44 4.66 11.32
CA GLU A 176 -7.83 5.24 10.03
C GLU A 176 -7.16 4.55 8.83
N MET A 177 -6.17 3.67 9.06
CA MET A 177 -5.40 3.03 7.98
C MET A 177 -6.30 2.27 6.99
N LYS A 178 -7.26 1.51 7.49
CA LYS A 178 -8.16 0.72 6.66
C LYS A 178 -9.01 1.62 5.77
N ASP A 179 -9.63 2.64 6.35
CA ASP A 179 -10.45 3.62 5.64
C ASP A 179 -9.64 4.43 4.62
N PHE A 180 -8.36 4.72 4.91
CA PHE A 180 -7.47 5.40 3.98
C PHE A 180 -7.30 4.63 2.67
N PHE A 181 -7.00 3.33 2.74
CA PHE A 181 -6.76 2.52 1.54
C PHE A 181 -8.06 2.08 0.85
N GLU A 182 -9.11 1.72 1.59
CA GLU A 182 -10.39 1.29 1.00
C GLU A 182 -11.09 2.41 0.22
N ASN A 183 -10.91 3.66 0.64
CA ASN A 183 -11.48 4.82 -0.02
C ASN A 183 -10.50 5.57 -0.93
N ASN A 184 -9.36 4.96 -1.27
CA ASN A 184 -8.33 5.53 -2.15
C ASN A 184 -7.97 6.99 -1.78
N LYS A 185 -7.81 7.26 -0.48
CA LYS A 185 -7.49 8.61 0.00
C LYS A 185 -6.07 9.00 -0.36
N VAL A 186 -5.88 10.31 -0.54
CA VAL A 186 -4.55 10.91 -0.70
C VAL A 186 -4.17 11.57 0.63
N TYR A 187 -2.89 11.64 0.93
CA TYR A 187 -2.43 12.29 2.16
C TYR A 187 -2.78 13.78 2.19
N ASP A 188 -3.11 14.29 3.38
CA ASP A 188 -3.67 15.64 3.56
C ASP A 188 -2.73 16.62 4.31
N ASN A 189 -1.58 16.16 4.78
CA ASN A 189 -0.66 16.91 5.65
C ASN A 189 -1.33 17.47 6.93
N LYS A 190 -2.39 16.82 7.39
CA LYS A 190 -3.11 17.14 8.62
C LYS A 190 -3.25 15.93 9.53
N THR A 191 -3.81 14.84 9.00
CA THR A 191 -3.97 13.56 9.69
C THR A 191 -3.09 12.48 9.10
N THR A 192 -2.61 12.66 7.88
CA THR A 192 -1.77 11.74 7.14
C THR A 192 -0.59 12.46 6.49
N PHE A 193 0.58 11.82 6.48
CA PHE A 193 1.83 12.42 5.98
C PHE A 193 2.61 11.39 5.18
N ILE A 194 3.39 11.87 4.20
CA ILE A 194 4.34 11.04 3.45
C ILE A 194 5.76 11.53 3.70
N ALA A 195 6.66 10.60 3.96
CA ALA A 195 8.10 10.83 3.97
C ALA A 195 8.79 9.93 2.95
N THR A 196 9.66 10.54 2.15
CA THR A 196 10.50 9.83 1.19
C THR A 196 11.84 9.49 1.86
N TYR A 197 12.35 8.30 1.58
CA TYR A 197 13.65 7.86 2.08
C TYR A 197 14.78 8.76 1.57
N SER A 198 15.54 9.31 2.49
CA SER A 198 16.76 10.08 2.20
C SER A 198 17.99 9.20 2.39
N SER A 199 18.67 8.90 1.30
CA SER A 199 19.94 8.15 1.35
C SER A 199 21.07 8.96 2.00
N THR A 200 20.99 10.29 2.01
CA THR A 200 21.96 11.19 2.62
C THR A 200 21.92 11.13 4.14
N THR A 201 20.70 11.17 4.72
CA THR A 201 20.50 11.09 6.17
C THR A 201 20.22 9.66 6.64
N ASN A 202 20.00 8.73 5.73
CA ASN A 202 19.60 7.35 5.98
C ASN A 202 18.32 7.27 6.83
N SER A 203 17.33 8.13 6.53
CA SER A 203 16.13 8.31 7.34
C SER A 203 14.88 8.60 6.51
N TYR A 204 13.75 8.54 7.21
CA TYR A 204 12.46 9.07 6.78
C TYR A 204 12.09 10.22 7.71
N ASP A 205 11.97 11.43 7.15
CA ASP A 205 11.79 12.65 7.93
C ASP A 205 10.35 13.17 7.76
N PHE A 206 9.60 13.16 8.86
CA PHE A 206 8.25 13.70 8.91
C PHE A 206 8.26 15.08 9.53
N SER A 207 7.66 16.05 8.88
CA SER A 207 7.54 17.44 9.32
C SER A 207 6.10 17.87 9.35
N LYS A 208 5.83 19.05 9.92
CA LYS A 208 4.49 19.66 10.05
C LYS A 208 3.51 18.83 10.88
N LEU A 209 4.00 17.96 11.76
CA LEU A 209 3.16 17.14 12.62
C LEU A 209 2.40 17.96 13.68
N ASN A 210 2.70 19.24 13.84
CA ASN A 210 1.93 20.15 14.69
C ASN A 210 0.43 20.15 14.34
N ARG A 211 0.07 19.96 13.07
CA ARG A 211 -1.35 19.86 12.64
C ARG A 211 -2.02 18.60 13.20
N LEU A 212 -1.33 17.45 13.12
CA LEU A 212 -1.81 16.18 13.68
C LEU A 212 -1.95 16.27 15.21
N ILE A 213 -0.92 16.78 15.88
CA ILE A 213 -0.93 16.90 17.35
C ILE A 213 -2.04 17.83 17.81
N SER A 214 -2.22 18.98 17.15
CA SER A 214 -3.31 19.89 17.46
C SER A 214 -4.67 19.28 17.19
N TYR A 215 -4.81 18.48 16.14
CA TYR A 215 -6.03 17.74 15.83
C TYR A 215 -6.35 16.74 16.94
N ILE A 216 -5.39 15.93 17.37
CA ILE A 216 -5.55 14.96 18.45
C ILE A 216 -5.87 15.68 19.78
N PHE A 217 -5.20 16.81 20.09
CA PHE A 217 -5.53 17.61 21.26
C PHE A 217 -6.99 18.08 21.24
N GLY A 218 -7.50 18.47 20.07
CA GLY A 218 -8.89 18.88 19.90
C GLY A 218 -9.91 17.77 20.19
N GLU A 219 -9.56 16.52 19.90
CA GLU A 219 -10.45 15.36 20.13
C GLU A 219 -10.64 15.06 21.63
N PHE A 220 -9.59 15.11 22.43
CA PHE A 220 -9.66 14.68 23.82
C PHE A 220 -9.70 15.81 24.85
N ARG A 221 -9.36 17.06 24.47
CA ARG A 221 -9.41 18.20 25.39
C ARG A 221 -10.75 18.32 26.14
N PRO A 222 -11.91 18.22 25.46
CA PRO A 222 -13.20 18.32 26.15
C PRO A 222 -13.38 17.25 27.22
N GLU A 223 -12.79 16.07 27.03
CA GLU A 223 -12.94 14.96 27.95
C GLU A 223 -12.03 15.09 29.18
N ILE A 224 -10.81 15.62 28.99
CA ILE A 224 -9.92 15.97 30.12
C ILE A 224 -10.55 17.09 30.98
N GLU A 225 -11.18 18.08 30.36
CA GLU A 225 -11.80 19.22 31.06
C GLU A 225 -13.03 18.79 31.91
N LYS A 226 -13.70 17.67 31.56
CA LYS A 226 -14.78 17.08 32.34
C LYS A 226 -14.30 16.37 33.61
N GLY A 227 -13.02 15.99 33.66
CA GLY A 227 -12.40 15.34 34.80
C GLY A 227 -11.85 13.94 34.51
N GLU A 228 -11.17 13.38 35.50
CA GLU A 228 -10.40 12.13 35.36
C GLU A 228 -11.27 10.91 34.99
N ALA A 229 -12.49 10.83 35.52
CA ALA A 229 -13.38 9.72 35.24
C ALA A 229 -13.78 9.66 33.74
N GLU A 230 -14.18 10.80 33.18
CA GLU A 230 -14.56 10.92 31.76
C GLU A 230 -13.36 10.70 30.85
N TRP A 231 -12.20 11.22 31.23
CA TRP A 231 -10.95 10.97 30.51
C TRP A 231 -10.59 9.48 30.46
N ASN A 232 -10.69 8.77 31.59
CA ASN A 232 -10.39 7.34 31.63
C ASN A 232 -11.41 6.52 30.82
N LYS A 233 -12.68 6.89 30.85
CA LYS A 233 -13.71 6.27 30.03
C LYS A 233 -13.40 6.47 28.54
N TRP A 234 -13.14 7.69 28.11
CA TRP A 234 -12.81 8.01 26.72
C TRP A 234 -11.58 7.22 26.24
N LYS A 235 -10.52 7.12 27.05
CA LYS A 235 -9.33 6.31 26.71
C LYS A 235 -9.66 4.84 26.51
N SER A 236 -10.56 4.29 27.30
CA SER A 236 -10.98 2.88 27.18
C SER A 236 -11.73 2.61 25.87
N GLU A 237 -12.46 3.59 25.37
CA GLU A 237 -13.21 3.53 24.12
C GLU A 237 -12.33 3.84 22.89
N HIS A 238 -11.22 4.57 23.06
CA HIS A 238 -10.32 5.05 22.01
C HIS A 238 -8.88 4.56 22.19
N GLN A 239 -8.66 3.27 22.38
CA GLN A 239 -7.37 2.67 22.76
C GLN A 239 -6.20 2.96 21.80
N ASP A 240 -6.48 3.37 20.56
CA ASP A 240 -5.49 3.69 19.53
C ASP A 240 -5.37 5.21 19.26
N TYR A 241 -5.92 6.09 20.14
CA TYR A 241 -5.96 7.54 19.93
C TYR A 241 -4.57 8.17 19.74
N ASN A 242 -3.54 7.59 20.33
CA ASN A 242 -2.15 8.05 20.28
C ASN A 242 -1.25 7.17 19.43
N LYS A 243 -1.82 6.23 18.64
CA LYS A 243 -1.06 5.30 17.83
C LYS A 243 -1.09 5.65 16.36
N LEU A 244 0.10 5.68 15.78
CA LEU A 244 0.32 5.90 14.36
C LEU A 244 0.95 4.65 13.75
N LEU A 245 0.75 4.47 12.45
CA LEU A 245 1.41 3.45 11.66
C LEU A 245 2.29 4.11 10.60
N LEU A 246 3.49 3.59 10.43
CA LEU A 246 4.38 3.87 9.31
C LEU A 246 4.23 2.72 8.31
N VAL A 247 3.55 3.00 7.22
CA VAL A 247 3.19 2.00 6.21
C VAL A 247 3.99 2.27 4.93
N PRO A 248 4.75 1.29 4.41
CA PRO A 248 5.39 1.43 3.10
C PRO A 248 4.36 1.58 1.98
N VAL A 249 4.54 2.61 1.16
CA VAL A 249 3.61 2.96 0.08
C VAL A 249 4.35 3.30 -1.21
N THR A 250 3.64 3.13 -2.32
CA THR A 250 3.97 3.75 -3.60
C THR A 250 3.06 4.95 -3.83
N THR A 251 3.55 5.94 -4.55
CA THR A 251 2.80 7.15 -4.88
C THR A 251 2.66 7.31 -6.37
N GLU A 252 1.47 7.66 -6.82
CA GLU A 252 1.21 8.07 -8.19
C GLU A 252 1.17 9.60 -8.26
N SER A 253 1.85 10.18 -9.25
CA SER A 253 1.89 11.64 -9.43
C SER A 253 1.34 12.03 -10.78
N ASP A 254 0.71 13.20 -10.84
CA ASP A 254 0.32 13.84 -12.09
C ASP A 254 1.54 14.40 -12.86
N SER A 255 1.29 14.97 -14.03
CA SER A 255 2.33 15.59 -14.86
C SER A 255 3.00 16.82 -14.21
N GLN A 256 2.41 17.37 -13.16
CA GLN A 256 2.93 18.51 -12.38
C GLN A 256 3.69 18.06 -11.12
N GLY A 257 3.75 16.74 -10.86
CA GLY A 257 4.42 16.17 -9.69
C GLY A 257 3.57 16.15 -8.42
N ASN A 258 2.27 16.49 -8.50
CA ASN A 258 1.38 16.36 -7.35
C ASN A 258 1.02 14.90 -7.15
N ILE A 259 1.06 14.42 -5.92
CA ILE A 259 0.63 13.05 -5.60
C ILE A 259 -0.89 12.99 -5.69
N ILE A 260 -1.38 12.12 -6.58
CA ILE A 260 -2.81 11.90 -6.86
C ILE A 260 -3.28 10.52 -6.40
N GLY A 261 -2.37 9.61 -6.05
CA GLY A 261 -2.66 8.29 -5.55
C GLY A 261 -1.62 7.82 -4.54
N VAL A 262 -2.07 7.04 -3.55
CA VAL A 262 -1.22 6.41 -2.55
C VAL A 262 -1.69 4.97 -2.38
N GLU A 263 -0.82 4.02 -2.70
CA GLU A 263 -1.12 2.59 -2.68
C GLU A 263 -0.12 1.84 -1.80
N ASN A 264 -0.51 0.67 -1.29
CA ASN A 264 0.42 -0.19 -0.59
C ASN A 264 1.61 -0.57 -1.49
N ASP A 265 2.82 -0.54 -0.96
CA ASP A 265 4.00 -0.98 -1.70
C ASP A 265 3.94 -2.49 -1.93
N LEU A 266 3.81 -2.89 -3.19
CA LEU A 266 3.79 -4.28 -3.63
C LEU A 266 5.17 -4.80 -4.02
N ASN A 267 6.21 -3.97 -4.01
CA ASN A 267 7.58 -4.40 -4.25
C ASN A 267 8.13 -5.18 -3.06
N VAL A 268 9.14 -6.00 -3.31
CA VAL A 268 9.81 -6.74 -2.23
C VAL A 268 10.88 -5.86 -1.60
N ASN A 269 10.47 -5.15 -0.57
CA ASN A 269 11.31 -4.23 0.18
C ASN A 269 11.35 -4.59 1.66
N SER A 270 12.42 -4.21 2.35
CA SER A 270 12.48 -4.24 3.81
C SER A 270 13.40 -3.16 4.36
N ALA A 271 13.12 -2.74 5.57
CA ALA A 271 14.01 -1.88 6.33
C ALA A 271 13.88 -2.17 7.83
N MET A 272 15.00 -2.07 8.53
CA MET A 272 15.03 -2.00 9.99
C MET A 272 15.06 -0.53 10.37
N LEU A 273 14.14 -0.08 11.21
CA LEU A 273 14.13 1.27 11.74
C LEU A 273 14.65 1.27 13.19
N MET A 274 15.40 2.31 13.53
CA MET A 274 15.75 2.59 14.92
C MET A 274 14.45 2.74 15.72
N GLY A 275 14.41 2.15 16.89
CA GLY A 275 13.24 2.13 17.78
C GLY A 275 13.16 0.77 18.47
N GLY A 276 12.15 0.58 19.27
CA GLY A 276 11.97 -0.63 20.05
C GLY A 276 12.00 -0.37 21.55
N LYS A 277 11.54 -1.34 22.33
CA LYS A 277 11.33 -1.17 23.78
C LYS A 277 12.65 -0.92 24.54
N ASP A 278 13.74 -1.59 24.13
CA ASP A 278 15.02 -1.47 24.81
C ASP A 278 15.68 -0.11 24.55
N LEU A 279 15.49 0.44 23.37
CA LEU A 279 16.09 1.74 23.01
C LEU A 279 15.39 2.91 23.70
N ASN A 280 14.10 2.81 23.97
CA ASN A 280 13.38 3.83 24.72
C ASN A 280 13.88 3.95 26.17
N ASN A 281 14.43 2.87 26.73
CA ASN A 281 15.01 2.80 28.06
C ASN A 281 16.54 2.89 28.06
N SER A 282 17.17 3.02 26.88
CA SER A 282 18.61 3.14 26.77
C SER A 282 19.12 4.41 27.45
N SER A 283 20.22 4.32 28.18
CA SER A 283 20.96 5.48 28.67
C SER A 283 21.66 6.25 27.56
N ASP A 284 21.88 5.61 26.40
CA ASP A 284 22.41 6.25 25.20
C ASP A 284 21.35 7.02 24.46
N GLU A 285 21.29 8.30 24.68
CA GLU A 285 20.35 9.22 24.03
C GLU A 285 20.46 9.26 22.51
N SER A 286 21.61 8.90 21.94
CA SER A 286 21.80 8.89 20.47
C SER A 286 20.98 7.79 19.78
N GLN A 287 20.55 6.78 20.54
CA GLN A 287 19.75 5.67 20.05
C GLN A 287 18.23 5.90 20.20
N ARG A 288 17.82 7.01 20.80
CA ARG A 288 16.39 7.33 20.99
C ARG A 288 15.84 8.09 19.79
N ILE A 289 14.59 7.77 19.42
CA ILE A 289 13.83 8.60 18.48
C ILE A 289 13.54 9.93 19.17
N ARG A 290 13.92 11.03 18.51
CA ARG A 290 13.68 12.37 19.02
C ARG A 290 12.66 13.09 18.19
N MET A 291 11.69 13.70 18.87
CA MET A 291 10.73 14.63 18.29
C MET A 291 11.16 16.06 18.61
N SER A 292 11.28 16.89 17.59
CA SER A 292 11.57 18.32 17.77
C SER A 292 10.27 19.08 17.79
N ILE A 293 10.05 19.90 18.83
CA ILE A 293 8.85 20.74 19.01
C ILE A 293 9.28 22.20 19.08
N ILE A 294 8.77 23.02 18.17
CA ILE A 294 8.92 24.48 18.19
C ILE A 294 7.55 25.06 18.53
N TYR A 295 7.48 25.86 19.58
CA TYR A 295 6.24 26.44 20.07
C TYR A 295 6.42 27.90 20.47
N THR A 296 5.33 28.63 20.54
CA THR A 296 5.24 29.98 21.09
C THR A 296 4.38 29.96 22.34
N ASN A 297 4.95 30.40 23.44
CA ASN A 297 4.21 30.60 24.68
C ASN A 297 3.63 31.99 24.68
N PRO A 298 2.30 32.18 24.69
CA PRO A 298 1.71 33.52 24.83
C PRO A 298 2.01 34.02 26.23
N VAL A 299 2.83 35.07 26.32
CA VAL A 299 3.12 35.75 27.58
C VAL A 299 1.79 36.15 28.19
N GLN A 300 1.44 35.56 29.34
CA GLN A 300 0.33 36.08 30.14
C GLN A 300 0.67 37.50 30.56
N LYS A 301 -0.07 38.47 29.98
CA LYS A 301 -0.05 39.88 30.44
C LYS A 301 -0.86 39.99 31.70
#